data_8e45a29df378d3542b0164815bc23e9a
#
_entry.id   8e45a29df378d3542b0164815bc23e9a
#
_cell.length_a   1.000
_cell.length_b   1.000
_cell.length_c   1.000
_cell.angle_alpha   90.00
_cell.angle_beta   90.00
_cell.angle_gamma   90.00
#
_symmetry.space_group_name_H-M   'P 1'
#
loop_
_entity.id
_entity.type
_entity.pdbx_description
1 polymer ?
#
loop_
_entity_poly.entity_id
_entity_poly.type
_entity_poly.pdbx_seq_one_letter_code
_entity_poly.pdbx_strand_id
1 'polypeptide(L)'
;ISHGYSEAQAGSLHGLLQLATAAPGLLIPLFLHHVKDQRGIAAFVALMCAVGAVGLCFMPAHAITWTLLFGFGSGATMILGLTFIGLRASSAHQAAALSGMAQSVGYLLAACGPPLMGKIHDANGNWSVPLMGVAILSLLMAIFGLCAGRDKEIR
;
A
#
# COMPACT_ATOMS: atom_id res chain seq x y z
N ILE A 1 20.57 6.35 4.62
CA ILE A 1 21.77 7.07 5.08
C ILE A 1 22.12 6.62 6.51
N SER A 2 21.19 6.57 7.45
CA SER A 2 21.41 6.12 8.84
C SER A 2 21.92 4.69 9.00
N HIS A 3 21.83 3.85 7.97
CA HIS A 3 22.29 2.46 7.93
C HIS A 3 23.44 2.24 6.94
N GLY A 4 24.24 3.28 6.63
CA GLY A 4 25.43 3.18 5.79
C GLY A 4 25.17 3.21 4.29
N TYR A 5 23.96 3.46 3.84
CA TYR A 5 23.65 3.68 2.42
C TYR A 5 24.08 5.07 1.97
N SER A 6 24.70 5.17 0.79
CA SER A 6 24.97 6.45 0.14
C SER A 6 23.67 7.08 -0.40
N GLU A 7 23.70 8.40 -0.66
CA GLU A 7 22.56 9.11 -1.26
C GLU A 7 22.13 8.50 -2.61
N ALA A 8 23.09 8.10 -3.44
CA ALA A 8 22.83 7.44 -4.72
C ALA A 8 22.15 6.09 -4.52
N GLN A 9 22.55 5.30 -3.52
CA GLN A 9 21.92 4.02 -3.18
C GLN A 9 20.50 4.23 -2.64
N ALA A 10 20.29 5.24 -1.80
CA ALA A 10 18.96 5.60 -1.30
C ALA A 10 18.03 6.03 -2.45
N GLY A 11 18.54 6.82 -3.40
CA GLY A 11 17.82 7.20 -4.62
C GLY A 11 17.46 5.98 -5.49
N SER A 12 18.39 5.03 -5.64
CA SER A 12 18.14 3.78 -6.37
C SER A 12 17.06 2.92 -5.70
N LEU A 13 17.05 2.82 -4.37
CA LEU A 13 15.99 2.13 -3.63
C LEU A 13 14.63 2.79 -3.82
N HIS A 14 14.58 4.13 -3.86
CA HIS A 14 13.36 4.84 -4.17
C HIS A 14 12.87 4.56 -5.59
N GLY A 15 13.76 4.54 -6.58
CA GLY A 15 13.44 4.15 -7.95
C GLY A 15 12.89 2.72 -8.05
N LEU A 16 13.51 1.78 -7.35
CA LEU A 16 13.04 0.39 -7.26
C LEU A 16 11.64 0.30 -6.61
N LEU A 17 11.40 1.08 -5.57
CA LEU A 17 10.07 1.18 -4.93
C LEU A 17 9.00 1.59 -5.94
N GLN A 18 9.28 2.63 -6.74
CA GLN A 18 8.34 3.13 -7.75
C GLN A 18 8.07 2.10 -8.85
N LEU A 19 9.09 1.41 -9.34
CA LEU A 19 8.94 0.32 -10.30
C LEU A 19 8.12 -0.84 -9.73
N ALA A 20 8.41 -1.25 -8.50
CA ALA A 20 7.65 -2.30 -7.81
C ALA A 20 6.19 -1.90 -7.59
N THR A 21 5.91 -0.61 -7.31
CA THR A 21 4.56 -0.09 -7.14
C THR A 21 3.77 -0.07 -8.46
N ALA A 22 4.45 0.12 -9.60
CA ALA A 22 3.80 0.11 -10.92
C ALA A 22 3.48 -1.31 -11.42
N ALA A 23 4.28 -2.31 -11.08
CA ALA A 23 4.16 -3.68 -11.58
C ALA A 23 2.77 -4.32 -11.38
N PRO A 24 2.09 -4.18 -10.23
CA PRO A 24 0.75 -4.72 -10.04
C PRO A 24 -0.30 -4.19 -11.01
N GLY A 25 -0.13 -2.95 -11.52
CA GLY A 25 -1.03 -2.36 -12.50
C GLY A 25 -1.14 -3.17 -13.79
N LEU A 26 -0.07 -3.87 -14.16
CA LEU A 26 -0.02 -4.75 -15.33
C LEU A 26 -0.49 -6.17 -15.00
N LEU A 27 -0.22 -6.65 -13.79
CA LEU A 27 -0.42 -8.05 -13.41
C LEU A 27 -1.84 -8.32 -12.86
N ILE A 28 -2.32 -7.48 -11.95
CA ILE A 28 -3.59 -7.72 -11.25
C ILE A 28 -4.78 -7.81 -12.20
N PRO A 29 -4.96 -6.93 -13.19
CA PRO A 29 -6.08 -7.03 -14.11
C PRO A 29 -6.15 -8.35 -14.86
N LEU A 30 -5.00 -9.00 -15.13
CA LEU A 30 -4.94 -10.28 -15.85
C LEU A 30 -5.51 -11.44 -15.03
N PHE A 31 -5.42 -11.38 -13.70
CA PHE A 31 -5.84 -12.47 -12.82
C PHE A 31 -7.20 -12.21 -12.16
N LEU A 32 -7.59 -10.96 -12.02
CA LEU A 32 -8.72 -10.58 -11.17
C LEU A 32 -10.07 -10.99 -11.73
N HIS A 33 -10.21 -11.07 -13.06
CA HIS A 33 -11.49 -11.49 -13.65
C HIS A 33 -11.83 -12.97 -13.38
N HIS A 34 -10.87 -13.80 -12.95
CA HIS A 34 -11.09 -15.20 -12.65
C HIS A 34 -11.46 -15.47 -11.18
N VAL A 35 -11.38 -14.44 -10.33
CA VAL A 35 -11.56 -14.55 -8.87
C VAL A 35 -12.80 -13.76 -8.44
N LYS A 36 -13.88 -14.46 -8.05
CA LYS A 36 -15.12 -13.83 -7.58
C LYS A 36 -14.97 -13.21 -6.19
N ASP A 37 -14.26 -13.88 -5.28
CA ASP A 37 -13.99 -13.41 -3.92
C ASP A 37 -12.55 -12.90 -3.81
N GLN A 38 -12.39 -11.58 -3.74
CA GLN A 38 -11.08 -10.93 -3.73
C GLN A 38 -10.51 -10.72 -2.33
N ARG A 39 -11.15 -11.21 -1.26
CA ARG A 39 -10.70 -11.03 0.14
C ARG A 39 -9.29 -11.56 0.37
N GLY A 40 -9.01 -12.78 -0.13
CA GLY A 40 -7.71 -13.41 0.04
C GLY A 40 -6.59 -12.60 -0.61
N ILE A 41 -6.83 -12.09 -1.82
CA ILE A 41 -5.86 -11.25 -2.54
C ILE A 41 -5.65 -9.93 -1.78
N ALA A 42 -6.73 -9.28 -1.34
CA ALA A 42 -6.63 -8.03 -0.60
C ALA A 42 -5.84 -8.17 0.71
N ALA A 43 -6.12 -9.23 1.47
CA ALA A 43 -5.37 -9.52 2.70
C ALA A 43 -3.91 -9.85 2.41
N PHE A 44 -3.64 -10.66 1.38
CA PHE A 44 -2.28 -11.05 1.00
C PHE A 44 -1.41 -9.85 0.62
N VAL A 45 -1.89 -8.95 -0.25
CA VAL A 45 -1.10 -7.78 -0.67
C VAL A 45 -0.91 -6.77 0.46
N ALA A 46 -1.89 -6.61 1.34
CA ALA A 46 -1.75 -5.78 2.52
C ALA A 46 -0.73 -6.36 3.53
N LEU A 47 -0.71 -7.68 3.70
CA LEU A 47 0.31 -8.36 4.51
C LEU A 47 1.71 -8.22 3.89
N MET A 48 1.84 -8.24 2.56
CA MET A 48 3.12 -7.94 1.90
C MET A 48 3.65 -6.56 2.29
N CYS A 49 2.79 -5.54 2.36
CA CYS A 49 3.17 -4.20 2.84
C CYS A 49 3.65 -4.26 4.29
N ALA A 50 2.89 -4.92 5.17
CA ALA A 50 3.25 -5.03 6.59
C ALA A 50 4.60 -5.73 6.77
N VAL A 51 4.80 -6.86 6.10
CA VAL A 51 6.06 -7.63 6.15
C VAL A 51 7.22 -6.82 5.57
N GLY A 52 7.03 -6.11 4.45
CA GLY A 52 8.03 -5.23 3.88
C GLY A 52 8.45 -4.10 4.84
N ALA A 53 7.49 -3.44 5.49
CA ALA A 53 7.77 -2.39 6.47
C ALA A 53 8.50 -2.92 7.71
N VAL A 54 8.09 -4.07 8.24
CA VAL A 54 8.74 -4.76 9.37
C VAL A 54 10.16 -5.20 8.97
N GLY A 55 10.32 -5.75 7.78
CA GLY A 55 11.63 -6.17 7.26
C GLY A 55 12.62 -5.01 7.13
N LEU A 56 12.17 -3.85 6.65
CA LEU A 56 12.98 -2.63 6.61
C LEU A 56 13.39 -2.16 8.02
N CYS A 57 12.54 -2.36 9.02
CA CYS A 57 12.83 -1.99 10.40
C CYS A 57 13.90 -2.89 11.05
N PHE A 58 13.75 -4.21 10.91
CA PHE A 58 14.57 -5.18 11.66
C PHE A 58 15.75 -5.75 10.86
N MET A 59 15.69 -5.73 9.52
CA MET A 59 16.69 -6.34 8.64
C MET A 59 17.12 -5.39 7.51
N PRO A 60 17.67 -4.20 7.83
CA PRO A 60 18.01 -3.18 6.83
C PRO A 60 19.06 -3.64 5.81
N ALA A 61 19.86 -4.66 6.15
CA ALA A 61 20.84 -5.26 5.21
C ALA A 61 20.20 -5.81 3.94
N HIS A 62 18.91 -6.18 3.97
CA HIS A 62 18.14 -6.68 2.83
C HIS A 62 17.13 -5.64 2.31
N ALA A 63 17.46 -4.36 2.37
CA ALA A 63 16.55 -3.26 2.03
C ALA A 63 15.93 -3.40 0.63
N ILE A 64 16.68 -3.90 -0.37
CA ILE A 64 16.16 -4.14 -1.72
C ILE A 64 14.95 -5.08 -1.69
N THR A 65 15.07 -6.22 -1.02
CA THR A 65 14.00 -7.22 -0.93
C THR A 65 12.75 -6.64 -0.27
N TRP A 66 12.93 -5.96 0.85
CA TRP A 66 11.82 -5.35 1.59
C TRP A 66 11.17 -4.20 0.84
N THR A 67 11.96 -3.39 0.14
CA THR A 67 11.47 -2.31 -0.71
C THR A 67 10.64 -2.84 -1.87
N LEU A 68 11.08 -3.90 -2.55
CA LEU A 68 10.32 -4.54 -3.62
C LEU A 68 9.01 -5.13 -3.09
N LEU A 69 9.05 -5.83 -1.96
CA LEU A 69 7.88 -6.43 -1.34
C LEU A 69 6.85 -5.38 -0.92
N PHE A 70 7.30 -4.32 -0.25
CA PHE A 70 6.46 -3.20 0.16
C PHE A 70 5.88 -2.45 -1.05
N GLY A 71 6.71 -2.14 -2.05
CA GLY A 71 6.29 -1.44 -3.26
C GLY A 71 5.24 -2.23 -4.04
N PHE A 72 5.47 -3.51 -4.29
CA PHE A 72 4.49 -4.37 -4.95
C PHE A 72 3.18 -4.44 -4.16
N GLY A 73 3.24 -4.69 -2.86
CA GLY A 73 2.06 -4.74 -2.00
C GLY A 73 1.26 -3.44 -2.02
N SER A 74 1.93 -2.28 -1.90
CA SER A 74 1.27 -0.98 -1.88
C SER A 74 0.61 -0.64 -3.23
N GLY A 75 1.30 -0.90 -4.35
CA GLY A 75 0.72 -0.72 -5.68
C GLY A 75 -0.47 -1.65 -5.94
N ALA A 76 -0.34 -2.92 -5.54
CA ALA A 76 -1.41 -3.89 -5.64
C ALA A 76 -2.66 -3.47 -4.84
N THR A 77 -2.47 -2.95 -3.64
CA THR A 77 -3.58 -2.49 -2.79
C THR A 77 -4.29 -1.29 -3.41
N MET A 78 -3.57 -0.35 -3.99
CA MET A 78 -4.15 0.79 -4.70
C MET A 78 -5.02 0.33 -5.88
N ILE A 79 -4.49 -0.57 -6.72
CA ILE A 79 -5.22 -1.12 -7.87
C ILE A 79 -6.47 -1.88 -7.42
N LEU A 80 -6.37 -2.73 -6.40
CA LEU A 80 -7.50 -3.46 -5.84
C LEU A 80 -8.58 -2.51 -5.29
N GLY A 81 -8.17 -1.46 -4.58
CA GLY A 81 -9.10 -0.46 -4.05
C GLY A 81 -9.94 0.19 -5.14
N LEU A 82 -9.30 0.63 -6.24
CA LEU A 82 -9.99 1.20 -7.39
C LEU A 82 -10.87 0.17 -8.10
N THR A 83 -10.40 -1.07 -8.21
CA THR A 83 -11.17 -2.17 -8.82
C THR A 83 -12.42 -2.50 -8.00
N PHE A 84 -12.32 -2.51 -6.66
CA PHE A 84 -13.47 -2.76 -5.79
C PHE A 84 -14.56 -1.71 -5.96
N ILE A 85 -14.20 -0.44 -6.14
CA ILE A 85 -15.15 0.62 -6.43
C ILE A 85 -15.92 0.29 -7.72
N GLY A 86 -15.22 -0.08 -8.80
CA GLY A 86 -15.84 -0.45 -10.07
C GLY A 86 -16.73 -1.69 -9.99
N LEU A 87 -16.28 -2.72 -9.25
CA LEU A 87 -17.02 -4.00 -9.11
C LEU A 87 -18.22 -3.91 -8.18
N ARG A 88 -18.25 -2.96 -7.25
CA ARG A 88 -19.32 -2.86 -6.22
C ARG A 88 -20.32 -1.74 -6.50
N ALA A 89 -20.02 -0.82 -7.41
CA ALA A 89 -20.95 0.22 -7.82
C ALA A 89 -21.99 -0.32 -8.79
N SER A 90 -23.24 0.06 -8.59
CA SER A 90 -24.39 -0.35 -9.45
C SER A 90 -24.47 0.44 -10.77
N SER A 91 -23.74 1.56 -10.87
CA SER A 91 -23.71 2.41 -12.08
C SER A 91 -22.37 3.13 -12.22
N ALA A 92 -22.03 3.54 -13.45
CA ALA A 92 -20.83 4.34 -13.73
C ALA A 92 -20.83 5.67 -12.94
N HIS A 93 -21.99 6.30 -12.78
CA HIS A 93 -22.13 7.54 -11.99
C HIS A 93 -21.81 7.29 -10.51
N GLN A 94 -22.31 6.21 -9.94
CA GLN A 94 -22.00 5.82 -8.55
C GLN A 94 -20.52 5.46 -8.38
N ALA A 95 -19.92 4.73 -9.34
CA ALA A 95 -18.49 4.43 -9.33
C ALA A 95 -17.64 5.71 -9.33
N ALA A 96 -17.98 6.68 -10.18
CA ALA A 96 -17.29 7.96 -10.25
C ALA A 96 -17.39 8.75 -8.94
N ALA A 97 -18.59 8.82 -8.34
CA ALA A 97 -18.82 9.51 -7.08
C ALA A 97 -18.03 8.86 -5.91
N LEU A 98 -18.10 7.52 -5.79
CA LEU A 98 -17.35 6.77 -4.78
C LEU A 98 -15.83 6.91 -4.96
N SER A 99 -15.34 6.85 -6.20
CA SER A 99 -13.93 7.03 -6.51
C SER A 99 -13.45 8.43 -6.16
N GLY A 100 -14.21 9.46 -6.53
CA GLY A 100 -13.90 10.85 -6.21
C GLY A 100 -13.83 11.08 -4.69
N MET A 101 -14.82 10.58 -3.95
CA MET A 101 -14.86 10.69 -2.49
C MET A 101 -13.68 9.95 -1.84
N ALA A 102 -13.47 8.68 -2.21
CA ALA A 102 -12.40 7.86 -1.64
C ALA A 102 -11.01 8.44 -1.91
N GLN A 103 -10.77 8.92 -3.13
CA GLN A 103 -9.49 9.53 -3.50
C GLN A 103 -9.28 10.89 -2.83
N SER A 104 -10.32 11.72 -2.72
CA SER A 104 -10.22 13.03 -2.06
C SER A 104 -9.82 12.86 -0.59
N VAL A 105 -10.51 11.99 0.14
CA VAL A 105 -10.17 11.68 1.55
C VAL A 105 -8.81 11.02 1.64
N GLY A 106 -8.52 10.04 0.76
CA GLY A 106 -7.25 9.32 0.74
C GLY A 106 -6.05 10.23 0.50
N TYR A 107 -6.12 11.15 -0.46
CA TYR A 107 -5.04 12.10 -0.73
C TYR A 107 -4.85 13.14 0.38
N LEU A 108 -5.93 13.59 1.03
CA LEU A 108 -5.83 14.46 2.20
C LEU A 108 -5.07 13.77 3.34
N LEU A 109 -5.41 12.51 3.62
CA LEU A 109 -4.70 11.71 4.62
C LEU A 109 -3.25 11.45 4.22
N ALA A 110 -3.00 11.13 2.95
CA ALA A 110 -1.66 10.90 2.42
C ALA A 110 -0.78 12.16 2.50
N ALA A 111 -1.33 13.34 2.29
CA ALA A 111 -0.61 14.60 2.42
C ALA A 111 -0.11 14.86 3.85
N CYS A 112 -0.82 14.36 4.85
CA CYS A 112 -0.39 14.44 6.26
C CYS A 112 0.73 13.43 6.60
N GLY A 113 0.90 12.39 5.80
CA GLY A 113 1.84 11.29 6.07
C GLY A 113 3.29 11.74 6.24
N PRO A 114 3.93 12.34 5.21
CA PRO A 114 5.33 12.73 5.31
C PRO A 114 5.65 13.69 6.46
N PRO A 115 4.86 14.78 6.70
CA PRO A 115 5.10 15.66 7.84
C PRO A 115 4.96 14.95 9.20
N LEU A 116 3.98 14.04 9.31
CA LEU A 116 3.75 13.29 10.54
C LEU A 116 4.91 12.31 10.81
N MET A 117 5.33 11.57 9.78
CA MET A 117 6.44 10.62 9.89
C MET A 117 7.77 11.32 10.20
N GLY A 118 8.01 12.51 9.60
CA GLY A 118 9.17 13.34 9.94
C GLY A 118 9.16 13.78 11.41
N LYS A 119 8.04 14.31 11.91
CA LYS A 119 7.91 14.70 13.31
C LYS A 119 8.11 13.53 14.29
N ILE A 120 7.57 12.36 13.96
CA ILE A 120 7.76 11.15 14.78
C ILE A 120 9.23 10.73 14.77
N HIS A 121 9.89 10.77 13.62
CA HIS A 121 11.31 10.50 13.50
C HIS A 121 12.13 11.49 14.37
N ASP A 122 11.89 12.79 14.26
CA ASP A 122 12.62 13.83 14.97
C ASP A 122 12.45 13.69 16.50
N ALA A 123 11.26 13.31 16.94
CA ALA A 123 10.98 13.08 18.36
C ALA A 123 11.64 11.81 18.92
N ASN A 124 11.81 10.76 18.12
CA ASN A 124 12.34 9.47 18.56
C ASN A 124 13.80 9.23 18.16
N GLY A 125 14.37 10.05 17.28
CA GLY A 125 15.75 9.92 16.80
C GLY A 125 16.00 8.69 15.91
N ASN A 126 14.95 7.98 15.49
CA ASN A 126 15.08 6.78 14.65
C ASN A 126 13.84 6.56 13.77
N TRP A 127 13.98 5.72 12.72
CA TRP A 127 12.93 5.36 11.78
C TRP A 127 12.08 4.15 12.20
N SER A 128 12.42 3.49 13.30
CA SER A 128 11.71 2.27 13.72
C SER A 128 10.25 2.56 14.05
N VAL A 129 9.97 3.65 14.77
CA VAL A 129 8.58 4.03 15.15
C VAL A 129 7.74 4.40 13.92
N PRO A 130 8.21 5.26 12.98
CA PRO A 130 7.51 5.50 11.72
C PRO A 130 7.22 4.22 10.92
N LEU A 131 8.21 3.34 10.75
CA LEU A 131 8.05 2.09 10.01
C LEU A 131 7.06 1.12 10.67
N MET A 132 7.08 1.01 12.00
CA MET A 132 6.09 0.22 12.74
C MET A 132 4.69 0.81 12.60
N GLY A 133 4.55 2.14 12.57
CA GLY A 133 3.30 2.81 12.24
C GLY A 133 2.75 2.41 10.88
N VAL A 134 3.61 2.40 9.84
CA VAL A 134 3.25 1.92 8.49
C VAL A 134 2.83 0.45 8.51
N ALA A 135 3.53 -0.41 9.26
CA ALA A 135 3.17 -1.83 9.39
C ALA A 135 1.78 -2.00 10.02
N ILE A 136 1.46 -1.26 11.08
CA ILE A 136 0.15 -1.29 11.74
C ILE A 136 -0.95 -0.82 10.77
N LEU A 137 -0.72 0.29 10.05
CA LEU A 137 -1.67 0.78 9.04
C LEU A 137 -1.88 -0.25 7.92
N SER A 138 -0.84 -0.98 7.52
CA SER A 138 -0.95 -2.06 6.52
C SER A 138 -1.78 -3.24 7.05
N LEU A 139 -1.69 -3.57 8.34
CA LEU A 139 -2.55 -4.59 8.94
C LEU A 139 -4.01 -4.15 9.02
N LEU A 140 -4.27 -2.89 9.38
CA LEU A 140 -5.63 -2.32 9.33
C LEU A 140 -6.18 -2.35 7.90
N MET A 141 -5.35 -2.04 6.91
CA MET A 141 -5.71 -2.13 5.49
C MET A 141 -6.08 -3.58 5.09
N ALA A 142 -5.41 -4.61 5.65
CA ALA A 142 -5.79 -6.00 5.43
C ALA A 142 -7.21 -6.29 5.96
N ILE A 143 -7.55 -5.79 7.14
CA ILE A 143 -8.89 -5.95 7.75
C ILE A 143 -9.96 -5.28 6.86
N PHE A 144 -9.74 -4.04 6.44
CA PHE A 144 -10.66 -3.35 5.53
C PHE A 144 -10.76 -4.04 4.17
N GLY A 145 -9.64 -4.56 3.65
CA GLY A 145 -9.60 -5.33 2.41
C GLY A 145 -10.43 -6.61 2.49
N LEU A 146 -10.41 -7.33 3.61
CA LEU A 146 -11.28 -8.47 3.86
C LEU A 146 -12.76 -8.09 3.87
N CYS A 147 -13.11 -6.90 4.34
CA CYS A 147 -14.48 -6.40 4.33
C CYS A 147 -14.92 -5.96 2.92
N ALA A 148 -14.08 -5.19 2.22
CA ALA A 148 -14.37 -4.63 0.90
C ALA A 148 -14.31 -5.67 -0.23
N GLY A 149 -13.48 -6.71 -0.09
CA GLY A 149 -13.31 -7.78 -1.07
C GLY A 149 -14.47 -8.77 -1.15
N ARG A 150 -15.53 -8.60 -0.33
CA ARG A 150 -16.73 -9.45 -0.37
C ARG A 150 -17.47 -9.29 -1.69
N ASP A 151 -18.01 -10.39 -2.22
CA ASP A 151 -18.84 -10.37 -3.42
C ASP A 151 -20.26 -9.84 -3.09
N LYS A 152 -20.36 -8.51 -2.90
CA LYS A 152 -21.62 -7.79 -2.61
C LYS A 152 -21.61 -6.44 -3.31
N GLU A 153 -22.71 -6.13 -4.00
CA GLU A 153 -22.95 -4.80 -4.57
C GLU A 153 -23.45 -3.80 -3.50
N ILE A 154 -23.05 -2.54 -3.67
CA ILE A 154 -23.57 -1.42 -2.88
C ILE A 154 -24.87 -0.96 -3.58
N ARG A 155 -25.98 -1.06 -2.89
CA ARG A 155 -27.30 -0.61 -3.36
C ARG A 155 -27.58 0.79 -2.83
#